data_b99e13a4aeead96c4d0bf86a1fd178d7
#
_entry.id   b99e13a4aeead96c4d0bf86a1fd178d7
#
_cell.length_a   1.000
_cell.length_b   1.000
_cell.length_c   1.000
_cell.angle_alpha   90.00
_cell.angle_beta   90.00
_cell.angle_gamma   90.00
#
_symmetry.space_group_name_H-M   'P 1'
#
loop_
_entity.id
_entity.type
_entity.pdbx_description
1 polymer ?
#
loop_
_entity_poly.entity_id
_entity_poly.type
_entity_poly.pdbx_seq_one_letter_code
_entity_poly.pdbx_strand_id
1 'polypeptide(L)'
;MSNQRTVDNSAQRLAALKQCTTLDQFVPLRASLTGGEIALKQFDRTSNTWEPLSYLELNDRIVEWRKALAGLGLTRGARVSILLNNSIDHVLADQSVLANALIPVPLHAIDTPGSLSFILADSGAECLITNKYERWLAIEASEPNCLRSRRSS
;
A
#
# COMPACT_ATOMS: atom_id res chain seq x y z
N MET A 1 34.36 2.96 22.74
CA MET A 1 33.10 2.59 23.43
C MET A 1 31.83 2.74 22.57
N SER A 2 31.84 3.44 21.40
CA SER A 2 30.63 3.62 20.56
C SER A 2 30.25 2.39 19.69
N ASN A 3 31.24 1.59 19.28
CA ASN A 3 31.02 0.48 18.32
C ASN A 3 30.25 -0.71 18.90
N GLN A 4 30.35 -0.95 20.21
CA GLN A 4 29.71 -2.08 20.88
C GLN A 4 28.20 -1.84 21.10
N ARG A 5 27.79 -0.57 21.35
CA ARG A 5 26.36 -0.19 21.45
C ARG A 5 25.63 -0.30 20.13
N THR A 6 26.31 -0.02 19.00
CA THR A 6 25.72 -0.07 17.66
C THR A 6 25.48 -1.52 17.21
N VAL A 7 26.40 -2.44 17.53
CA VAL A 7 26.29 -3.88 17.22
C VAL A 7 25.18 -4.53 18.03
N ASP A 8 25.08 -4.19 19.32
CA ASP A 8 24.06 -4.73 20.21
C ASP A 8 22.64 -4.31 19.79
N ASN A 9 22.48 -3.04 19.37
CA ASN A 9 21.22 -2.50 18.86
C ASN A 9 20.78 -3.16 17.53
N SER A 10 21.73 -3.52 16.66
CA SER A 10 21.43 -4.20 15.40
C SER A 10 20.97 -5.65 15.60
N ALA A 11 21.60 -6.37 16.53
CA ALA A 11 21.22 -7.74 16.87
C ALA A 11 19.83 -7.81 17.51
N GLN A 12 19.51 -6.86 18.41
CA GLN A 12 18.19 -6.75 19.03
C GLN A 12 17.10 -6.42 17.98
N ARG A 13 17.37 -5.51 17.05
CA ARG A 13 16.46 -5.17 15.96
C ARG A 13 16.18 -6.38 15.06
N LEU A 14 17.22 -7.13 14.69
CA LEU A 14 17.09 -8.34 13.88
C LEU A 14 16.30 -9.43 14.62
N ALA A 15 16.52 -9.60 15.92
CA ALA A 15 15.76 -10.54 16.73
C ALA A 15 14.27 -10.16 16.79
N ALA A 16 13.95 -8.88 16.95
CA ALA A 16 12.58 -8.40 16.94
C ALA A 16 11.91 -8.58 15.57
N LEU A 17 12.61 -8.30 14.46
CA LEU A 17 12.11 -8.52 13.10
C LEU A 17 11.80 -10.00 12.82
N LYS A 18 12.58 -10.93 13.37
CA LYS A 18 12.33 -12.38 13.24
C LYS A 18 11.05 -12.85 13.95
N GLN A 19 10.48 -12.05 14.85
CA GLN A 19 9.22 -12.35 15.52
C GLN A 19 8.01 -11.93 14.69
N CYS A 20 8.19 -11.09 13.67
CA CYS A 20 7.11 -10.74 12.76
C CYS A 20 6.70 -11.96 11.94
N THR A 21 5.43 -12.28 11.94
CA THR A 21 4.85 -13.40 11.18
C THR A 21 4.14 -12.96 9.89
N THR A 22 3.83 -11.65 9.79
CA THR A 22 3.14 -11.03 8.66
C THR A 22 3.80 -9.71 8.28
N LEU A 23 3.65 -9.29 7.02
CA LEU A 23 4.30 -8.08 6.48
C LEU A 23 3.80 -6.79 7.13
N ASP A 24 2.53 -6.71 7.49
CA ASP A 24 1.93 -5.55 8.14
C ASP A 24 2.51 -5.24 9.54
N GLN A 25 3.23 -6.18 10.15
CA GLN A 25 3.89 -6.00 11.45
C GLN A 25 5.22 -5.23 11.36
N PHE A 26 5.85 -5.15 10.18
CA PHE A 26 7.17 -4.55 10.04
C PHE A 26 7.19 -3.05 10.31
N VAL A 27 6.25 -2.29 9.75
CA VAL A 27 6.23 -0.83 9.94
C VAL A 27 5.92 -0.45 11.39
N PRO A 28 4.88 -0.99 12.06
CA PRO A 28 4.64 -0.75 13.49
C PRO A 28 5.85 -1.11 14.38
N LEU A 29 6.50 -2.23 14.11
CA LEU A 29 7.70 -2.61 14.84
C LEU A 29 8.84 -1.61 14.64
N ARG A 30 9.09 -1.18 13.40
CA ARG A 30 10.11 -0.15 13.12
C ARG A 30 9.75 1.18 13.78
N ALA A 31 8.49 1.58 13.77
CA ALA A 31 8.03 2.78 14.45
C ALA A 31 8.29 2.74 15.95
N SER A 32 8.10 1.58 16.60
CA SER A 32 8.38 1.41 18.03
C SER A 32 9.87 1.39 18.37
N LEU A 33 10.73 0.82 17.51
CA LEU A 33 12.16 0.66 17.78
C LEU A 33 12.99 1.87 17.34
N THR A 34 12.62 2.50 16.22
CA THR A 34 13.38 3.56 15.54
C THR A 34 12.47 4.57 14.87
N GLY A 35 11.40 4.98 15.55
CA GLY A 35 10.36 5.84 14.98
C GLY A 35 10.85 7.13 14.34
N GLY A 36 11.91 7.74 14.86
CA GLY A 36 12.52 8.95 14.31
C GLY A 36 13.45 8.73 13.11
N GLU A 37 13.81 7.48 12.76
CA GLU A 37 14.60 7.20 11.56
C GLU A 37 13.74 7.41 10.30
N ILE A 38 14.39 7.86 9.21
CA ILE A 38 13.71 8.07 7.92
C ILE A 38 13.36 6.71 7.32
N ALA A 39 12.06 6.51 7.06
CA ALA A 39 11.52 5.33 6.40
C ALA A 39 11.52 5.51 4.88
N LEU A 40 11.03 6.64 4.40
CA LEU A 40 10.87 6.96 2.97
C LEU A 40 11.31 8.39 2.69
N LYS A 41 11.63 8.65 1.42
CA LYS A 41 11.78 10.00 0.88
C LYS A 41 11.03 10.09 -0.43
N GLN A 42 10.29 11.16 -0.61
CA GLN A 42 9.60 11.46 -1.86
C GLN A 42 10.07 12.81 -2.39
N PHE A 43 10.35 12.88 -3.70
CA PHE A 43 10.70 14.13 -4.32
C PHE A 43 9.43 14.93 -4.61
N ASP A 44 9.30 16.10 -4.00
CA ASP A 44 8.26 17.06 -4.33
C ASP A 44 8.73 17.96 -5.47
N ARG A 45 8.03 17.86 -6.61
CA ARG A 45 8.35 18.65 -7.80
C ARG A 45 7.97 20.12 -7.65
N THR A 46 7.04 20.45 -6.75
CA THR A 46 6.58 21.83 -6.54
C THR A 46 7.61 22.63 -5.76
N SER A 47 8.12 22.06 -4.68
CA SER A 47 9.18 22.69 -3.86
C SER A 47 10.57 22.38 -4.34
N ASN A 48 10.74 21.44 -5.29
CA ASN A 48 12.02 20.93 -5.80
C ASN A 48 12.92 20.36 -4.68
N THR A 49 12.33 19.71 -3.70
CA THR A 49 13.01 19.14 -2.53
C THR A 49 12.62 17.69 -2.28
N TRP A 50 13.51 16.97 -1.56
CA TRP A 50 13.18 15.66 -1.03
C TRP A 50 12.52 15.80 0.34
N GLU A 51 11.29 15.33 0.44
CA GLU A 51 10.55 15.28 1.70
C GLU A 51 10.76 13.92 2.38
N PRO A 52 11.39 13.90 3.57
CA PRO A 52 11.55 12.70 4.34
C PRO A 52 10.25 12.38 5.10
N LEU A 53 10.00 11.09 5.29
CA LEU A 53 8.95 10.55 6.16
C LEU A 53 9.59 9.57 7.12
N SER A 54 9.44 9.79 8.43
CA SER A 54 9.94 8.89 9.47
C SER A 54 9.08 7.63 9.58
N TYR A 55 9.59 6.59 10.26
CA TYR A 55 8.82 5.38 10.54
C TYR A 55 7.59 5.65 11.41
N LEU A 56 7.66 6.59 12.34
CA LEU A 56 6.52 6.97 13.18
C LEU A 56 5.42 7.61 12.33
N GLU A 57 5.76 8.62 11.54
CA GLU A 57 4.82 9.31 10.66
C GLU A 57 4.22 8.35 9.61
N LEU A 58 5.03 7.43 9.05
CA LEU A 58 4.56 6.41 8.13
C LEU A 58 3.51 5.52 8.80
N ASN A 59 3.81 5.04 10.01
CA ASN A 59 2.89 4.20 10.78
C ASN A 59 1.57 4.91 11.07
N ASP A 60 1.63 6.17 11.50
CA ASP A 60 0.43 6.94 11.82
C ASP A 60 -0.47 7.12 10.59
N ARG A 61 0.12 7.43 9.41
CA ARG A 61 -0.63 7.52 8.14
C ARG A 61 -1.21 6.16 7.73
N ILE A 62 -0.48 5.05 7.92
CA ILE A 62 -1.00 3.70 7.65
C ILE A 62 -2.21 3.41 8.53
N VAL A 63 -2.18 3.79 9.81
CA VAL A 63 -3.32 3.61 10.74
C VAL A 63 -4.56 4.36 10.26
N GLU A 64 -4.40 5.59 9.75
CA GLU A 64 -5.51 6.37 9.18
C GLU A 64 -6.10 5.70 7.93
N TRP A 65 -5.25 5.29 6.99
CA TRP A 65 -5.68 4.60 5.77
C TRP A 65 -6.35 3.26 6.09
N ARG A 66 -5.81 2.52 7.06
CA ARG A 66 -6.39 1.27 7.56
C ARG A 66 -7.82 1.48 8.06
N LYS A 67 -8.07 2.53 8.84
CA LYS A 67 -9.42 2.87 9.33
C LYS A 67 -10.38 3.18 8.19
N ALA A 68 -9.92 3.94 7.19
CA ALA A 68 -10.72 4.27 6.01
C ALA A 68 -11.10 3.00 5.21
N LEU A 69 -10.15 2.11 4.96
CA LEU A 69 -10.40 0.83 4.28
C LEU A 69 -11.33 -0.09 5.08
N ALA A 70 -11.17 -0.15 6.41
CA ALA A 70 -12.06 -0.95 7.27
C ALA A 70 -13.53 -0.49 7.16
N GLY A 71 -13.75 0.81 6.94
CA GLY A 71 -15.09 1.38 6.72
C GLY A 71 -15.79 0.90 5.45
N LEU A 72 -15.06 0.31 4.49
CA LEU A 72 -15.65 -0.25 3.27
C LEU A 72 -16.32 -1.62 3.47
N GLY A 73 -16.11 -2.26 4.62
CA GLY A 73 -16.75 -3.55 4.93
C GLY A 73 -16.26 -4.74 4.10
N LEU A 74 -15.07 -4.63 3.50
CA LEU A 74 -14.48 -5.73 2.70
C LEU A 74 -14.20 -6.94 3.59
N THR A 75 -14.47 -8.13 3.08
CA THR A 75 -14.23 -9.37 3.81
C THR A 75 -12.76 -9.71 3.86
N ARG A 76 -12.32 -10.41 4.92
CA ARG A 76 -10.94 -10.90 5.03
C ARG A 76 -10.54 -11.70 3.79
N GLY A 77 -9.39 -11.39 3.21
CA GLY A 77 -8.90 -12.03 1.99
C GLY A 77 -9.45 -11.44 0.69
N ALA A 78 -10.35 -10.44 0.77
CA ALA A 78 -10.77 -9.70 -0.42
C ALA A 78 -9.58 -9.05 -1.11
N ARG A 79 -9.59 -9.02 -2.43
CA ARG A 79 -8.52 -8.43 -3.23
C ARG A 79 -8.80 -6.95 -3.47
N VAL A 80 -7.77 -6.15 -3.25
CA VAL A 80 -7.81 -4.69 -3.45
C VAL A 80 -6.74 -4.30 -4.47
N SER A 81 -7.18 -3.83 -5.62
CA SER A 81 -6.26 -3.36 -6.66
C SER A 81 -5.74 -1.96 -6.34
N ILE A 82 -4.44 -1.75 -6.58
CA ILE A 82 -3.75 -0.50 -6.32
C ILE A 82 -3.17 0.04 -7.62
N LEU A 83 -3.78 1.11 -8.16
CA LEU A 83 -3.38 1.78 -9.39
C LEU A 83 -2.83 3.17 -9.05
N LEU A 84 -1.67 3.21 -8.45
CA LEU A 84 -0.95 4.41 -8.06
C LEU A 84 0.46 4.41 -8.67
N ASN A 85 1.01 5.60 -8.91
CA ASN A 85 2.42 5.73 -9.25
C ASN A 85 3.27 5.36 -8.01
N ASN A 86 4.56 5.07 -8.24
CA ASN A 86 5.52 4.91 -7.15
C ASN A 86 5.56 6.18 -6.31
N SER A 87 5.02 6.11 -5.10
CA SER A 87 4.83 7.24 -4.19
C SER A 87 4.64 6.74 -2.76
N ILE A 88 4.67 7.66 -1.81
CA ILE A 88 4.29 7.37 -0.42
C ILE A 88 2.86 6.81 -0.36
N ASP A 89 1.92 7.37 -1.14
CA ASP A 89 0.53 6.89 -1.18
C ASP A 89 0.41 5.42 -1.61
N HIS A 90 1.28 4.97 -2.56
CA HIS A 90 1.32 3.56 -2.95
C HIS A 90 1.71 2.66 -1.76
N VAL A 91 2.73 3.06 -1.00
CA VAL A 91 3.16 2.32 0.19
C VAL A 91 2.07 2.33 1.27
N LEU A 92 1.40 3.48 1.48
CA LEU A 92 0.29 3.60 2.43
C LEU A 92 -0.87 2.67 2.05
N ALA A 93 -1.26 2.66 0.78
CA ALA A 93 -2.31 1.77 0.26
C ALA A 93 -1.94 0.30 0.48
N ASP A 94 -0.75 -0.13 0.03
CA ASP A 94 -0.27 -1.51 0.15
C ASP A 94 -0.26 -1.99 1.61
N GLN A 95 0.39 -1.23 2.50
CA GLN A 95 0.49 -1.58 3.92
C GLN A 95 -0.86 -1.57 4.63
N SER A 96 -1.77 -0.66 4.24
CA SER A 96 -3.11 -0.59 4.81
C SER A 96 -4.00 -1.73 4.37
N VAL A 97 -3.87 -2.20 3.14
CA VAL A 97 -4.53 -3.40 2.61
C VAL A 97 -4.07 -4.62 3.41
N LEU A 98 -2.76 -4.82 3.57
CA LEU A 98 -2.20 -5.92 4.36
C LEU A 98 -2.67 -5.88 5.82
N ALA A 99 -2.67 -4.69 6.45
CA ALA A 99 -3.07 -4.50 7.84
C ALA A 99 -4.57 -4.75 8.11
N ASN A 100 -5.40 -4.77 7.07
CA ASN A 100 -6.81 -5.20 7.13
C ASN A 100 -7.01 -6.68 6.77
N ALA A 101 -5.92 -7.45 6.66
CA ALA A 101 -5.93 -8.83 6.20
C ALA A 101 -6.60 -9.01 4.82
N LEU A 102 -6.43 -8.02 3.95
CA LEU A 102 -6.80 -8.02 2.55
C LEU A 102 -5.60 -8.38 1.68
N ILE A 103 -5.82 -8.62 0.40
CA ILE A 103 -4.78 -9.02 -0.55
C ILE A 103 -4.53 -7.86 -1.52
N PRO A 104 -3.35 -7.21 -1.50
CA PRO A 104 -3.04 -6.17 -2.47
C PRO A 104 -2.77 -6.78 -3.86
N VAL A 105 -3.32 -6.15 -4.89
CA VAL A 105 -3.09 -6.45 -6.30
C VAL A 105 -2.52 -5.20 -6.96
N PRO A 106 -1.19 -5.04 -6.97
CA PRO A 106 -0.56 -3.87 -7.57
C PRO A 106 -0.72 -3.88 -9.09
N LEU A 107 -1.10 -2.73 -9.64
CA LEU A 107 -1.28 -2.49 -11.07
C LEU A 107 -0.22 -1.49 -11.56
N HIS A 108 0.27 -1.69 -12.78
CA HIS A 108 1.22 -0.76 -13.35
C HIS A 108 0.52 0.45 -13.99
N ALA A 109 0.97 1.65 -13.62
CA ALA A 109 0.40 2.89 -14.11
C ALA A 109 0.61 3.12 -15.62
N ILE A 110 1.50 2.36 -16.27
CA ILE A 110 1.77 2.43 -17.72
C ILE A 110 0.92 1.45 -18.53
N ASP A 111 0.19 0.53 -17.90
CA ASP A 111 -0.63 -0.45 -18.60
C ASP A 111 -1.80 0.22 -19.31
N THR A 112 -2.23 -0.38 -20.41
CA THR A 112 -3.39 0.08 -21.18
C THR A 112 -4.70 -0.14 -20.39
N PRO A 113 -5.74 0.67 -20.61
CA PRO A 113 -7.04 0.47 -19.97
C PRO A 113 -7.59 -0.95 -20.16
N GLY A 114 -7.43 -1.54 -21.36
CA GLY A 114 -7.88 -2.91 -21.64
C GLY A 114 -7.12 -3.96 -20.84
N SER A 115 -5.80 -3.82 -20.68
CA SER A 115 -4.99 -4.71 -19.83
C SER A 115 -5.40 -4.59 -18.37
N LEU A 116 -5.62 -3.36 -17.87
CA LEU A 116 -6.06 -3.10 -16.51
C LEU A 116 -7.45 -3.69 -16.24
N SER A 117 -8.39 -3.51 -17.18
CA SER A 117 -9.73 -4.11 -17.12
C SER A 117 -9.66 -5.63 -17.03
N PHE A 118 -8.80 -6.26 -17.85
CA PHE A 118 -8.59 -7.70 -17.79
C PHE A 118 -8.04 -8.16 -16.44
N ILE A 119 -7.00 -7.49 -15.90
CA ILE A 119 -6.39 -7.86 -14.61
C ILE A 119 -7.40 -7.69 -13.47
N LEU A 120 -8.19 -6.61 -13.46
CA LEU A 120 -9.23 -6.39 -12.47
C LEU A 120 -10.26 -7.52 -12.47
N ALA A 121 -10.70 -7.94 -13.64
CA ALA A 121 -11.66 -9.02 -13.81
C ALA A 121 -11.08 -10.39 -13.41
N ASP A 122 -9.87 -10.69 -13.88
CA ASP A 122 -9.19 -11.97 -13.64
C ASP A 122 -8.82 -12.14 -12.16
N SER A 123 -8.29 -11.07 -11.55
CA SER A 123 -7.97 -11.09 -10.11
C SER A 123 -9.21 -11.16 -9.21
N GLY A 124 -10.38 -10.80 -9.70
CA GLY A 124 -11.59 -10.70 -8.88
C GLY A 124 -11.47 -9.64 -7.79
N ALA A 125 -10.76 -8.53 -8.06
CA ALA A 125 -10.62 -7.44 -7.11
C ALA A 125 -11.98 -6.78 -6.81
N GLU A 126 -12.26 -6.59 -5.51
CA GLU A 126 -13.51 -6.01 -5.03
C GLU A 126 -13.43 -4.48 -4.86
N CYS A 127 -12.21 -3.95 -4.81
CA CYS A 127 -11.96 -2.52 -4.64
C CYS A 127 -10.76 -2.09 -5.49
N LEU A 128 -10.80 -0.86 -5.99
CA LEU A 128 -9.69 -0.21 -6.69
C LEU A 128 -9.31 1.08 -5.97
N ILE A 129 -8.05 1.20 -5.58
CA ILE A 129 -7.45 2.43 -5.07
C ILE A 129 -6.74 3.14 -6.22
N THR A 130 -7.16 4.36 -6.55
CA THR A 130 -6.53 5.19 -7.58
C THR A 130 -6.64 6.67 -7.23
N ASN A 131 -5.68 7.47 -7.66
CA ASN A 131 -5.69 8.93 -7.50
C ASN A 131 -6.10 9.68 -8.79
N LYS A 132 -6.54 8.96 -9.82
CA LYS A 132 -6.95 9.52 -11.11
C LYS A 132 -8.28 8.91 -11.55
N TYR A 133 -9.36 9.65 -11.34
CA TYR A 133 -10.71 9.23 -11.70
C TYR A 133 -10.86 8.97 -13.22
N GLU A 134 -10.17 9.74 -14.06
CA GLU A 134 -10.20 9.58 -15.52
C GLU A 134 -9.65 8.20 -15.95
N ARG A 135 -8.70 7.64 -15.20
CA ARG A 135 -8.19 6.29 -15.46
C ARG A 135 -9.24 5.23 -15.17
N TRP A 136 -10.00 5.40 -14.10
CA TRP A 136 -11.13 4.51 -13.83
C TRP A 136 -12.14 4.54 -14.98
N LEU A 137 -12.55 5.71 -15.45
CA LEU A 137 -13.47 5.85 -16.56
C LEU A 137 -12.96 5.17 -17.85
N ALA A 138 -11.66 5.29 -18.15
CA ALA A 138 -11.06 4.63 -19.30
C ALA A 138 -11.05 3.10 -19.16
N ILE A 139 -10.80 2.58 -17.95
CA ILE A 139 -10.86 1.13 -17.66
C ILE A 139 -12.30 0.63 -17.81
N GLU A 140 -13.27 1.33 -17.23
CA GLU A 140 -14.69 0.97 -17.31
C GLU A 140 -15.20 0.98 -18.76
N ALA A 141 -14.78 1.96 -19.56
CA ALA A 141 -15.14 2.04 -20.98
C ALA A 141 -14.50 0.91 -21.82
N SER A 142 -13.41 0.31 -21.38
CA SER A 142 -12.71 -0.78 -22.06
C SER A 142 -13.15 -2.18 -21.60
N GLU A 143 -14.12 -2.28 -20.66
CA GLU A 143 -14.67 -3.56 -20.21
C GLU A 143 -15.25 -4.35 -21.41
N PRO A 144 -14.85 -5.62 -21.60
CA PRO A 144 -15.54 -6.51 -22.53
C PRO A 144 -17.02 -6.66 -22.12
N ASN A 145 -17.92 -6.65 -23.08
CA ASN A 145 -19.39 -6.74 -22.85
C ASN A 145 -19.83 -7.91 -21.93
N CYS A 146 -19.03 -8.95 -21.79
CA CYS A 146 -19.29 -10.09 -20.91
C CYS A 146 -19.22 -9.79 -19.41
N LEU A 147 -18.57 -8.69 -18.99
CA LEU A 147 -18.45 -8.31 -17.57
C LEU A 147 -19.59 -7.37 -17.13
N ARG A 148 -20.18 -6.62 -18.06
CA ARG A 148 -21.35 -5.75 -17.76
C ARG A 148 -22.57 -6.56 -17.28
N SER A 149 -22.72 -7.80 -17.73
CA SER A 149 -23.86 -8.66 -17.36
C SER A 149 -23.83 -9.18 -15.92
N ARG A 150 -22.69 -9.14 -15.23
CA ARG A 150 -22.55 -9.62 -13.83
C ARG A 150 -22.90 -8.58 -12.78
N ARG A 151 -23.08 -7.30 -13.14
CA ARG A 151 -23.43 -6.20 -12.20
C ARG A 151 -24.93 -5.96 -12.07
N SER A 152 -25.77 -6.67 -12.83
CA SER A 152 -27.24 -6.51 -12.85
C SER A 152 -28.00 -7.69 -12.22
N SER A 153 -27.35 -8.46 -11.33
CA SER A 153 -27.98 -9.59 -10.63
C SER A 153 -27.87 -9.42 -9.13
#